data_35546b3b331c642d5e0bab3b035902a3
#
_entry.id   35546b3b331c642d5e0bab3b035902a3
#
_cell.length_a   1.000
_cell.length_b   1.000
_cell.length_c   1.000
_cell.angle_alpha   90.00
_cell.angle_beta   90.00
_cell.angle_gamma   90.00
#
_symmetry.space_group_name_H-M   'P 1'
#
loop_
_entity.id
_entity.type
_entity.pdbx_description
1 polymer ?
#
loop_
_entity_poly.entity_id
_entity_poly.type
_entity_poly.pdbx_seq_one_letter_code
_entity_poly.pdbx_strand_id
1 'polypeptide(L)'
;PLSLMMGINGALFLQPVANYSQDSVKEEIFDRFLNEQNMGGLMITEPDYGTDALRMETSFQKESNGQYYDIKGTKHWGGLTGQADFWLITARRKNKDGSLGRDISIFIHDTKRGGITVEEYFNNLGLYMLPYGKNKIDIRVPKEYKLEPKTIGVKMMLDILHRSRLEFPGMGMGFLKRILDEAHKHCKERFVGGQSLFNYGQVKKRIARLQSSFTICSAMCAYTSEHVTMERDVSSADIAANTIKTVTTDLMHDASQSLMQLMGAKGYQMDNIAGRAFVDSRPFQIFEGSNDILYKQISEAVIKAMRGVKLDNLYEFLSDFRLTEQSADYFEEILNFKLNKRLAQDKLVELGRAISRIISLQLILNLEEKGFNQRLISSTIETLRSDVQRIMGSFKQRERADVVEDYEESSSWLQLFSPVPA
;
A
#
# COMPACT_ATOMS: atom_id res chain seq x y z
N PRO A 1 6.98 13.26 0.06
CA PRO A 1 8.07 12.59 -0.69
C PRO A 1 9.21 12.13 0.20
N LEU A 2 9.73 13.00 1.13
CA LEU A 2 10.89 12.66 1.97
C LEU A 2 10.64 11.40 2.84
N SER A 3 9.49 11.29 3.50
CA SER A 3 9.17 10.11 4.31
C SER A 3 9.10 8.83 3.48
N LEU A 4 8.63 8.89 2.22
CA LEU A 4 8.65 7.74 1.33
C LEU A 4 10.08 7.35 0.94
N MET A 5 10.96 8.33 0.69
CA MET A 5 12.38 8.06 0.43
C MET A 5 13.04 7.38 1.63
N MET A 6 12.73 7.82 2.86
CA MET A 6 13.19 7.15 4.09
C MET A 6 12.66 5.72 4.20
N GLY A 7 11.38 5.50 3.86
CA GLY A 7 10.77 4.16 3.84
C GLY A 7 11.43 3.24 2.80
N ILE A 8 11.69 3.73 1.60
CA ILE A 8 12.41 2.96 0.57
C ILE A 8 13.79 2.56 1.07
N ASN A 9 14.54 3.51 1.61
CA ASN A 9 15.89 3.29 2.11
C ASN A 9 15.90 2.36 3.34
N GLY A 10 15.00 2.57 4.28
CA GLY A 10 14.88 1.80 5.52
C GLY A 10 14.24 0.44 5.30
N ALA A 11 12.93 0.42 5.02
CA ALA A 11 12.13 -0.79 4.98
C ALA A 11 12.41 -1.69 3.78
N LEU A 12 12.63 -1.09 2.59
CA LEU A 12 12.81 -1.86 1.37
C LEU A 12 14.27 -2.19 1.06
N PHE A 13 15.25 -1.59 1.75
CA PHE A 13 16.66 -1.88 1.54
C PHE A 13 17.40 -2.26 2.83
N LEU A 14 17.54 -1.37 3.82
CA LEU A 14 18.39 -1.63 5.00
C LEU A 14 17.84 -2.76 5.88
N GLN A 15 16.53 -2.85 6.09
CA GLN A 15 15.94 -3.95 6.87
C GLN A 15 16.15 -5.32 6.22
N PRO A 16 15.91 -5.53 4.91
CA PRO A 16 16.26 -6.79 4.25
C PRO A 16 17.75 -7.12 4.35
N VAL A 17 18.64 -6.14 4.19
CA VAL A 17 20.08 -6.34 4.39
C VAL A 17 20.39 -6.80 5.81
N ALA A 18 19.81 -6.13 6.82
CA ALA A 18 20.00 -6.50 8.23
C ALA A 18 19.53 -7.92 8.53
N ASN A 19 18.39 -8.35 7.94
CA ASN A 19 17.75 -9.61 8.30
C ASN A 19 18.22 -10.82 7.48
N TYR A 20 18.74 -10.60 6.27
CA TYR A 20 18.97 -11.66 5.29
C TYR A 20 20.35 -11.68 4.64
N SER A 21 21.23 -10.71 4.91
CA SER A 21 22.59 -10.71 4.41
C SER A 21 23.54 -11.50 5.32
N GLN A 22 24.67 -11.94 4.77
CA GLN A 22 25.80 -12.41 5.54
C GLN A 22 26.44 -11.26 6.34
N ASP A 23 27.03 -11.55 7.49
CA ASP A 23 27.54 -10.51 8.41
C ASP A 23 28.59 -9.60 7.77
N SER A 24 29.52 -10.14 7.00
CA SER A 24 30.55 -9.35 6.31
C SER A 24 29.96 -8.35 5.30
N VAL A 25 28.87 -8.72 4.63
CA VAL A 25 28.15 -7.83 3.68
C VAL A 25 27.34 -6.77 4.43
N LYS A 26 26.76 -7.14 5.57
CA LYS A 26 26.07 -6.17 6.44
C LYS A 26 27.02 -5.07 6.91
N GLU A 27 28.16 -5.47 7.47
CA GLU A 27 29.17 -4.53 7.98
C GLU A 27 29.60 -3.55 6.88
N GLU A 28 29.95 -4.05 5.69
CA GLU A 28 30.34 -3.22 4.54
C GLU A 28 29.25 -2.21 4.16
N ILE A 29 28.00 -2.68 4.01
CA ILE A 29 26.90 -1.82 3.55
C ILE A 29 26.55 -0.79 4.61
N PHE A 30 26.40 -1.19 5.87
CA PHE A 30 26.06 -0.25 6.95
C PHE A 30 27.16 0.79 7.15
N ASP A 31 28.44 0.41 7.05
CA ASP A 31 29.56 1.37 7.11
C ASP A 31 29.47 2.42 6.01
N ARG A 32 29.19 2.01 4.78
CA ARG A 32 29.00 2.93 3.65
C ARG A 32 27.79 3.83 3.81
N PHE A 33 26.68 3.32 4.37
CA PHE A 33 25.50 4.16 4.64
C PHE A 33 25.76 5.21 5.71
N LEU A 34 26.55 4.87 6.74
CA LEU A 34 26.92 5.80 7.81
C LEU A 34 27.92 6.86 7.36
N ASN A 35 28.92 6.47 6.58
CA ASN A 35 30.06 7.31 6.26
C ASN A 35 29.97 7.99 4.89
N GLU A 36 29.32 7.37 3.89
CA GLU A 36 29.21 7.89 2.53
C GLU A 36 27.83 8.43 2.18
N GLN A 37 26.86 8.38 3.10
CA GLN A 37 25.46 8.81 2.88
C GLN A 37 24.79 8.10 1.68
N ASN A 38 25.08 6.82 1.50
CA ASN A 38 24.55 6.04 0.39
C ASN A 38 23.02 5.85 0.50
N MET A 39 22.38 5.60 -0.63
CA MET A 39 20.97 5.26 -0.73
C MET A 39 20.78 3.88 -1.33
N GLY A 40 19.74 3.18 -0.87
CA GLY A 40 19.37 1.87 -1.37
C GLY A 40 17.91 1.79 -1.78
N GLY A 41 17.62 0.93 -2.74
CA GLY A 41 16.26 0.71 -3.23
C GLY A 41 16.00 -0.76 -3.56
N LEU A 42 14.75 -1.05 -3.94
CA LEU A 42 14.29 -2.40 -4.30
C LEU A 42 13.64 -2.37 -5.68
N MET A 43 14.05 -3.29 -6.55
CA MET A 43 13.48 -3.52 -7.88
C MET A 43 12.77 -4.87 -7.93
N ILE A 44 11.43 -4.86 -8.03
CA ILE A 44 10.59 -6.06 -8.18
C ILE A 44 9.89 -6.05 -9.53
N THR A 45 9.14 -4.99 -9.82
CA THR A 45 8.22 -4.86 -10.94
C THR A 45 8.93 -4.93 -12.30
N GLU A 46 8.28 -5.55 -13.26
CA GLU A 46 8.72 -5.64 -14.66
C GLU A 46 7.63 -5.10 -15.60
N PRO A 47 7.94 -4.81 -16.88
CA PRO A 47 6.98 -4.24 -17.83
C PRO A 47 5.63 -4.96 -17.83
N ASP A 48 5.65 -6.30 -17.91
CA ASP A 48 4.44 -7.12 -18.04
C ASP A 48 4.00 -7.77 -16.71
N TYR A 49 4.78 -7.61 -15.63
CA TYR A 49 4.57 -8.28 -14.33
C TYR A 49 4.55 -7.28 -13.17
N GLY A 50 3.46 -6.51 -13.05
CA GLY A 50 3.18 -5.64 -11.92
C GLY A 50 2.53 -6.41 -10.77
N THR A 51 1.24 -6.69 -10.89
CA THR A 51 0.46 -7.44 -9.88
C THR A 51 0.89 -8.91 -9.79
N ASP A 52 1.23 -9.54 -10.92
CA ASP A 52 1.69 -10.93 -11.00
C ASP A 52 3.24 -11.02 -10.88
N ALA A 53 3.78 -10.38 -9.85
CA ALA A 53 5.23 -10.26 -9.63
C ALA A 53 5.94 -11.63 -9.51
N LEU A 54 5.23 -12.69 -9.12
CA LEU A 54 5.80 -14.03 -9.04
C LEU A 54 6.17 -14.63 -10.42
N ARG A 55 5.63 -14.07 -11.49
CA ARG A 55 5.90 -14.50 -12.86
C ARG A 55 7.02 -13.70 -13.55
N MET A 56 7.71 -12.81 -12.82
CA MET A 56 8.82 -12.00 -13.34
C MET A 56 9.77 -12.83 -14.22
N GLU A 57 10.36 -12.19 -15.20
CA GLU A 57 11.27 -12.82 -16.18
C GLU A 57 12.75 -12.51 -15.94
N THR A 58 13.08 -11.48 -15.13
CA THR A 58 14.46 -11.26 -14.70
C THR A 58 14.99 -12.55 -14.11
N SER A 59 16.12 -13.00 -14.64
CA SER A 59 16.67 -14.31 -14.32
C SER A 59 18.11 -14.24 -13.90
N PHE A 60 18.54 -15.23 -13.12
CA PHE A 60 19.93 -15.39 -12.74
C PHE A 60 20.45 -16.79 -13.04
N GLN A 61 21.76 -16.86 -13.32
CA GLN A 61 22.52 -18.10 -13.43
C GLN A 61 23.74 -18.00 -12.53
N LYS A 62 24.13 -19.12 -11.92
CA LYS A 62 25.38 -19.22 -11.18
C LYS A 62 26.50 -19.55 -12.17
N GLU A 63 27.59 -18.81 -12.12
CA GLU A 63 28.77 -19.09 -12.93
C GLU A 63 29.36 -20.48 -12.61
N SER A 64 30.12 -21.06 -13.54
CA SER A 64 30.72 -22.38 -13.41
C SER A 64 31.70 -22.49 -12.25
N ASN A 65 32.42 -21.42 -11.93
CA ASN A 65 33.33 -21.33 -10.77
C ASN A 65 32.59 -21.18 -9.44
N GLY A 66 31.28 -20.87 -9.49
CA GLY A 66 30.42 -20.75 -8.33
C GLY A 66 30.61 -19.49 -7.48
N GLN A 67 31.44 -18.52 -7.89
CA GLN A 67 31.76 -17.32 -7.12
C GLN A 67 30.82 -16.14 -7.44
N TYR A 68 30.16 -16.16 -8.59
CA TYR A 68 29.29 -15.07 -9.05
C TYR A 68 27.97 -15.59 -9.57
N TYR A 69 27.01 -14.66 -9.62
CA TYR A 69 25.73 -14.81 -10.32
C TYR A 69 25.62 -13.78 -11.44
N ASP A 70 25.31 -14.21 -12.64
CA ASP A 70 24.93 -13.35 -13.76
C ASP A 70 23.42 -13.14 -13.71
N ILE A 71 22.97 -11.88 -13.72
CA ILE A 71 21.56 -11.50 -13.61
C ILE A 71 21.19 -10.62 -14.78
N LYS A 72 20.12 -10.99 -15.51
CA LYS A 72 19.65 -10.27 -16.70
C LYS A 72 18.13 -10.10 -16.68
N GLY A 73 17.69 -8.93 -17.12
CA GLY A 73 16.26 -8.61 -17.22
C GLY A 73 15.98 -7.13 -17.38
N THR A 74 14.72 -6.76 -17.17
CA THR A 74 14.27 -5.37 -17.19
C THR A 74 13.39 -5.11 -15.98
N LYS A 75 13.67 -4.06 -15.24
CA LYS A 75 12.89 -3.65 -14.06
C LYS A 75 12.22 -2.29 -14.29
N HIS A 76 11.00 -2.16 -13.83
CA HIS A 76 10.19 -0.94 -13.88
C HIS A 76 9.91 -0.38 -12.49
N TRP A 77 9.62 0.90 -12.42
CA TRP A 77 9.08 1.55 -11.23
C TRP A 77 9.96 1.41 -9.97
N GLY A 78 11.26 1.20 -10.12
CA GLY A 78 12.19 1.29 -9.01
C GLY A 78 12.23 2.72 -8.48
N GLY A 79 11.77 2.97 -7.27
CA GLY A 79 11.93 4.28 -6.61
C GLY A 79 13.42 4.55 -6.36
N LEU A 80 13.93 5.74 -6.66
CA LEU A 80 15.34 6.14 -6.70
C LEU A 80 16.10 5.67 -7.95
N THR A 81 15.41 5.37 -9.08
CA THR A 81 16.06 5.08 -10.36
C THR A 81 17.11 6.15 -10.69
N GLY A 82 18.34 5.71 -10.96
CA GLY A 82 19.49 6.59 -11.28
C GLY A 82 20.09 7.34 -10.08
N GLN A 83 19.52 7.20 -8.88
CA GLN A 83 20.02 7.86 -7.66
C GLN A 83 20.51 6.89 -6.58
N ALA A 84 19.97 5.65 -6.55
CA ALA A 84 20.38 4.68 -5.54
C ALA A 84 21.80 4.17 -5.81
N ASP A 85 22.61 4.10 -4.75
CA ASP A 85 23.96 3.51 -4.75
C ASP A 85 23.90 1.99 -4.69
N PHE A 86 22.86 1.47 -4.04
CA PHE A 86 22.61 0.04 -3.93
C PHE A 86 21.20 -0.35 -4.34
N TRP A 87 21.07 -1.53 -4.94
CA TRP A 87 19.78 -2.11 -5.28
C TRP A 87 19.64 -3.52 -4.74
N LEU A 88 18.45 -3.79 -4.18
CA LEU A 88 17.95 -5.16 -4.07
C LEU A 88 17.24 -5.50 -5.38
N ILE A 89 17.67 -6.54 -6.05
CA ILE A 89 17.14 -6.97 -7.35
C ILE A 89 16.57 -8.36 -7.21
N THR A 90 15.27 -8.50 -7.52
CA THR A 90 14.59 -9.80 -7.53
C THR A 90 14.80 -10.50 -8.87
N ALA A 91 15.08 -11.82 -8.82
CA ALA A 91 15.27 -12.64 -10.01
C ALA A 91 14.86 -14.10 -9.77
N ARG A 92 14.53 -14.81 -10.83
CA ARG A 92 14.25 -16.25 -10.82
C ARG A 92 15.44 -17.04 -11.38
N ARG A 93 15.67 -18.22 -10.84
CA ARG A 93 16.74 -19.08 -11.34
C ARG A 93 16.41 -19.54 -12.77
N LYS A 94 17.35 -19.36 -13.69
CA LYS A 94 17.28 -19.94 -15.03
C LYS A 94 17.87 -21.37 -15.00
N ASN A 95 17.08 -22.34 -15.38
CA ASN A 95 17.46 -23.74 -15.46
C ASN A 95 18.25 -24.03 -16.74
N LYS A 96 18.88 -25.19 -16.82
CA LYS A 96 19.68 -25.59 -18.00
C LYS A 96 18.86 -25.74 -19.28
N ASP A 97 17.57 -26.05 -19.14
CA ASP A 97 16.60 -26.13 -20.26
C ASP A 97 16.02 -24.77 -20.67
N GLY A 98 16.47 -23.68 -20.03
CA GLY A 98 16.00 -22.33 -20.29
C GLY A 98 14.75 -21.93 -19.50
N SER A 99 14.07 -22.86 -18.82
CA SER A 99 12.91 -22.56 -17.98
C SER A 99 13.30 -21.77 -16.73
N LEU A 100 12.31 -21.05 -16.13
CA LEU A 100 12.52 -20.30 -14.90
C LEU A 100 12.00 -21.05 -13.68
N GLY A 101 12.79 -21.09 -12.63
CA GLY A 101 12.41 -21.64 -11.34
C GLY A 101 11.18 -20.92 -10.75
N ARG A 102 10.48 -21.57 -9.82
CA ARG A 102 9.27 -21.00 -9.19
C ARG A 102 9.58 -20.04 -8.04
N ASP A 103 10.73 -20.22 -7.38
CA ASP A 103 11.13 -19.38 -6.25
C ASP A 103 11.89 -18.14 -6.71
N ILE A 104 11.88 -17.12 -5.86
CA ILE A 104 12.53 -15.82 -6.09
C ILE A 104 13.78 -15.74 -5.25
N SER A 105 14.86 -15.23 -5.84
CA SER A 105 16.07 -14.82 -5.12
C SER A 105 16.21 -13.31 -5.18
N ILE A 106 16.83 -12.73 -4.15
CA ILE A 106 17.09 -11.30 -4.06
C ILE A 106 18.60 -11.11 -3.95
N PHE A 107 19.13 -10.17 -4.70
CA PHE A 107 20.55 -9.88 -4.80
C PHE A 107 20.80 -8.41 -4.48
N ILE A 108 21.84 -8.15 -3.70
CA ILE A 108 22.36 -6.81 -3.49
C ILE A 108 23.30 -6.47 -4.65
N HIS A 109 23.11 -5.33 -5.27
CA HIS A 109 24.00 -4.81 -6.31
C HIS A 109 24.48 -3.41 -5.97
N ASP A 110 25.79 -3.23 -5.98
CA ASP A 110 26.45 -1.93 -5.89
C ASP A 110 26.51 -1.30 -7.29
N THR A 111 25.91 -0.14 -7.48
CA THR A 111 25.87 0.55 -8.79
C THR A 111 27.25 0.97 -9.29
N LYS A 112 28.23 1.13 -8.41
CA LYS A 112 29.64 1.38 -8.78
C LYS A 112 30.22 0.26 -9.65
N ARG A 113 29.63 -0.95 -9.61
CA ARG A 113 30.03 -2.10 -10.45
C ARG A 113 29.47 -2.04 -11.88
N GLY A 114 28.58 -1.08 -12.17
CA GLY A 114 27.93 -0.94 -13.47
C GLY A 114 26.88 -2.02 -13.77
N GLY A 115 26.44 -2.09 -15.03
CA GLY A 115 25.52 -3.13 -15.52
C GLY A 115 24.02 -2.82 -15.32
N ILE A 116 23.67 -1.68 -14.71
CA ILE A 116 22.31 -1.13 -14.71
C ILE A 116 22.30 0.08 -15.65
N THR A 117 21.41 0.05 -16.65
CA THR A 117 21.20 1.15 -17.56
C THR A 117 19.78 1.68 -17.42
N VAL A 118 19.64 2.95 -17.09
CA VAL A 118 18.33 3.63 -17.12
C VAL A 118 17.95 3.89 -18.57
N GLU A 119 16.93 3.17 -19.07
CA GLU A 119 16.44 3.33 -20.44
C GLU A 119 15.45 4.50 -20.54
N GLU A 120 14.70 4.77 -19.46
CA GLU A 120 13.68 5.80 -19.43
C GLU A 120 13.45 6.30 -17.99
N TYR A 121 13.28 7.61 -17.82
CA TYR A 121 12.72 8.21 -16.61
C TYR A 121 11.25 8.54 -16.85
N PHE A 122 10.39 8.13 -15.94
CA PHE A 122 8.96 8.35 -16.05
C PHE A 122 8.56 9.77 -15.62
N ASN A 123 7.74 10.42 -16.43
CA ASN A 123 7.15 11.72 -16.09
C ASN A 123 5.89 11.51 -15.23
N ASN A 124 6.09 11.41 -13.92
CA ASN A 124 5.02 11.08 -12.98
C ASN A 124 4.14 12.29 -12.66
N LEU A 125 2.88 12.01 -12.30
CA LEU A 125 1.90 13.03 -11.87
C LEU A 125 2.31 13.73 -10.57
N GLY A 126 3.00 13.06 -9.67
CA GLY A 126 3.47 13.55 -8.37
C GLY A 126 4.75 12.86 -7.94
N LEU A 127 5.17 13.06 -6.66
CA LEU A 127 6.39 12.52 -6.08
C LEU A 127 7.65 12.91 -6.87
N TYR A 128 7.74 14.14 -7.37
CA TYR A 128 8.81 14.60 -8.27
C TYR A 128 10.24 14.44 -7.73
N MET A 129 10.41 14.33 -6.42
CA MET A 129 11.74 14.12 -5.81
C MET A 129 12.17 12.64 -5.80
N LEU A 130 11.30 11.74 -6.27
CA LEU A 130 11.58 10.32 -6.36
C LEU A 130 11.52 9.91 -7.82
N PRO A 131 12.67 9.79 -8.49
CA PRO A 131 12.69 9.32 -9.87
C PRO A 131 12.28 7.86 -9.94
N TYR A 132 11.39 7.57 -10.86
CA TYR A 132 10.99 6.23 -11.27
C TYR A 132 11.37 6.05 -12.73
N GLY A 133 11.67 4.82 -13.13
CA GLY A 133 12.06 4.59 -14.51
C GLY A 133 12.07 3.12 -14.91
N LYS A 134 12.50 2.90 -16.14
CA LYS A 134 12.78 1.61 -16.74
C LYS A 134 14.28 1.34 -16.71
N ASN A 135 14.65 0.23 -16.10
CA ASN A 135 16.05 -0.12 -15.87
C ASN A 135 16.36 -1.46 -16.54
N LYS A 136 17.32 -1.45 -17.46
CA LYS A 136 17.89 -2.67 -18.00
C LYS A 136 18.96 -3.21 -17.07
N ILE A 137 18.88 -4.50 -16.76
CA ILE A 137 19.75 -5.19 -15.83
C ILE A 137 20.61 -6.19 -16.61
N ASP A 138 21.92 -6.03 -16.54
CA ASP A 138 22.93 -6.98 -17.00
C ASP A 138 24.13 -6.91 -16.05
N ILE A 139 24.01 -7.57 -14.90
CA ILE A 139 24.91 -7.42 -13.77
C ILE A 139 25.53 -8.75 -13.38
N ARG A 140 26.73 -8.64 -12.80
CA ARG A 140 27.46 -9.75 -12.20
C ARG A 140 27.61 -9.48 -10.69
N VAL A 141 27.06 -10.38 -9.88
CA VAL A 141 26.97 -10.19 -8.42
C VAL A 141 27.77 -11.29 -7.70
N PRO A 142 28.67 -10.97 -6.75
CA PRO A 142 29.34 -11.96 -5.92
C PRO A 142 28.34 -12.83 -5.14
N LYS A 143 28.71 -14.06 -4.87
CA LYS A 143 27.81 -15.02 -4.21
C LYS A 143 27.36 -14.56 -2.83
N GLU A 144 28.19 -13.83 -2.11
CA GLU A 144 27.97 -13.30 -0.77
C GLU A 144 26.85 -12.24 -0.74
N TYR A 145 26.60 -11.58 -1.87
CA TYR A 145 25.59 -10.52 -2.02
C TYR A 145 24.19 -11.06 -2.37
N LYS A 146 24.01 -12.38 -2.40
CA LYS A 146 22.69 -12.99 -2.45
C LYS A 146 22.10 -13.03 -1.05
N LEU A 147 20.87 -12.49 -0.87
CA LEU A 147 20.16 -12.61 0.39
C LEU A 147 19.77 -14.06 0.67
N GLU A 148 19.89 -14.49 1.92
CA GLU A 148 19.60 -15.85 2.37
C GLU A 148 18.24 -15.90 3.06
N PRO A 149 17.21 -16.48 2.42
CA PRO A 149 15.90 -16.61 3.03
C PRO A 149 15.92 -17.62 4.18
N LYS A 150 15.21 -17.33 5.29
CA LYS A 150 15.03 -18.30 6.40
C LYS A 150 14.37 -19.60 5.98
N THR A 151 13.55 -19.57 4.92
CA THR A 151 12.83 -20.73 4.36
C THR A 151 12.93 -20.74 2.83
N ILE A 152 12.08 -19.93 2.13
CA ILE A 152 12.03 -19.77 0.68
C ILE A 152 12.02 -18.29 0.31
N GLY A 153 12.49 -17.96 -0.90
CA GLY A 153 12.63 -16.58 -1.34
C GLY A 153 11.30 -15.83 -1.43
N VAL A 154 10.21 -16.50 -1.82
CA VAL A 154 8.86 -15.89 -1.82
C VAL A 154 8.45 -15.43 -0.42
N LYS A 155 8.72 -16.20 0.64
CA LYS A 155 8.42 -15.76 2.01
C LYS A 155 9.28 -14.59 2.46
N MET A 156 10.55 -14.56 2.08
CA MET A 156 11.42 -13.42 2.31
C MET A 156 10.87 -12.15 1.62
N MET A 157 10.43 -12.26 0.36
CA MET A 157 9.81 -11.15 -0.35
C MET A 157 8.51 -10.69 0.33
N LEU A 158 7.69 -11.61 0.84
CA LEU A 158 6.47 -11.27 1.59
C LEU A 158 6.81 -10.57 2.92
N ASP A 159 7.83 -11.01 3.65
CA ASP A 159 8.28 -10.32 4.87
C ASP A 159 8.69 -8.87 4.56
N ILE A 160 9.47 -8.65 3.50
CA ILE A 160 9.89 -7.31 3.07
C ILE A 160 8.68 -6.43 2.73
N LEU A 161 7.75 -6.94 1.91
CA LEU A 161 6.58 -6.18 1.50
C LEU A 161 5.60 -5.92 2.67
N HIS A 162 5.40 -6.88 3.57
CA HIS A 162 4.54 -6.67 4.73
C HIS A 162 5.15 -5.67 5.70
N ARG A 163 6.47 -5.67 5.92
CA ARG A 163 7.16 -4.66 6.72
C ARG A 163 6.94 -3.26 6.16
N SER A 164 7.19 -3.08 4.88
CA SER A 164 6.94 -1.79 4.23
C SER A 164 5.50 -1.34 4.39
N ARG A 165 4.51 -2.22 4.17
CA ARG A 165 3.09 -1.91 4.38
C ARG A 165 2.76 -1.53 5.82
N LEU A 166 3.39 -2.16 6.80
CA LEU A 166 3.21 -1.88 8.22
C LEU A 166 3.84 -0.55 8.67
N GLU A 167 4.72 0.06 7.89
CA GLU A 167 5.29 1.39 8.13
C GLU A 167 4.42 2.55 7.62
N PHE A 168 3.46 2.27 6.72
CA PHE A 168 2.59 3.30 6.14
C PHE A 168 1.85 4.18 7.16
N PRO A 169 1.38 3.67 8.33
CA PRO A 169 0.68 4.51 9.30
C PRO A 169 1.52 5.67 9.83
N GLY A 170 2.82 5.50 9.98
CA GLY A 170 3.72 6.58 10.38
C GLY A 170 3.74 7.74 9.38
N MET A 171 3.88 7.41 8.10
CA MET A 171 3.78 8.39 7.00
C MET A 171 2.37 8.98 6.91
N GLY A 172 1.33 8.13 6.98
CA GLY A 172 -0.07 8.52 6.92
C GLY A 172 -0.46 9.46 8.05
N MET A 173 -0.06 9.18 9.27
CA MET A 173 -0.33 10.02 10.44
C MET A 173 0.27 11.43 10.26
N GLY A 174 1.54 11.53 9.85
CA GLY A 174 2.18 12.82 9.58
C GLY A 174 1.52 13.58 8.44
N PHE A 175 1.16 12.90 7.35
CA PHE A 175 0.44 13.45 6.22
C PHE A 175 -0.95 13.97 6.63
N LEU A 176 -1.74 13.15 7.31
CA LEU A 176 -3.10 13.50 7.74
C LEU A 176 -3.11 14.62 8.78
N LYS A 177 -2.14 14.64 9.69
CA LYS A 177 -1.98 15.75 10.64
C LYS A 177 -1.77 17.06 9.90
N ARG A 178 -0.89 17.09 8.91
CA ARG A 178 -0.64 18.29 8.10
C ARG A 178 -1.89 18.72 7.33
N ILE A 179 -2.60 17.80 6.69
CA ILE A 179 -3.85 18.09 5.98
C ILE A 179 -4.91 18.67 6.92
N LEU A 180 -5.05 18.08 8.12
CA LEU A 180 -6.03 18.51 9.13
C LEU A 180 -5.72 19.93 9.62
N ASP A 181 -4.45 20.24 9.91
CA ASP A 181 -4.02 21.56 10.38
C ASP A 181 -4.30 22.64 9.32
N GLU A 182 -3.96 22.37 8.07
CA GLU A 182 -4.22 23.29 6.95
C GLU A 182 -5.73 23.51 6.72
N ALA A 183 -6.52 22.42 6.75
CA ALA A 183 -7.97 22.51 6.62
C ALA A 183 -8.59 23.32 7.75
N HIS A 184 -8.18 23.07 8.98
CA HIS A 184 -8.70 23.76 10.16
C HIS A 184 -8.36 25.24 10.16
N LYS A 185 -7.11 25.59 9.86
CA LYS A 185 -6.64 26.98 9.74
C LYS A 185 -7.44 27.71 8.66
N HIS A 186 -7.45 27.16 7.43
CA HIS A 186 -8.16 27.77 6.31
C HIS A 186 -9.64 28.00 6.61
N CYS A 187 -10.34 27.00 7.15
CA CYS A 187 -11.78 27.10 7.41
C CYS A 187 -12.12 28.10 8.51
N LYS A 188 -11.24 28.32 9.48
CA LYS A 188 -11.42 29.37 10.51
C LYS A 188 -11.20 30.77 9.96
N GLU A 189 -10.20 30.97 9.13
CA GLU A 189 -9.79 32.27 8.61
C GLU A 189 -10.62 32.72 7.39
N ARG A 190 -11.23 31.78 6.65
CA ARG A 190 -12.03 32.09 5.47
C ARG A 190 -13.47 32.43 5.83
N PHE A 191 -13.93 33.63 5.47
CA PHE A 191 -15.31 34.09 5.61
C PHE A 191 -16.06 33.99 4.29
N VAL A 192 -17.29 33.48 4.35
CA VAL A 192 -18.22 33.35 3.23
C VAL A 192 -19.62 33.59 3.77
N GLY A 193 -20.41 34.42 3.08
CA GLY A 193 -21.80 34.70 3.51
C GLY A 193 -21.92 35.26 4.92
N GLY A 194 -20.94 36.08 5.36
CA GLY A 194 -20.98 36.75 6.66
C GLY A 194 -20.51 35.92 7.86
N GLN A 195 -20.08 34.67 7.66
CA GLN A 195 -19.56 33.83 8.73
C GLN A 195 -18.31 33.05 8.33
N SER A 196 -17.56 32.55 9.31
CA SER A 196 -16.43 31.65 9.08
C SER A 196 -16.89 30.38 8.35
N LEU A 197 -16.10 29.95 7.37
CA LEU A 197 -16.33 28.70 6.63
C LEU A 197 -16.47 27.51 7.59
N PHE A 198 -15.76 27.51 8.70
CA PHE A 198 -15.85 26.47 9.74
C PHE A 198 -17.26 26.31 10.32
N ASN A 199 -18.13 27.32 10.29
CA ASN A 199 -19.47 27.26 10.88
C ASN A 199 -20.48 26.50 10.03
N TYR A 200 -20.19 26.21 8.77
CA TYR A 200 -21.09 25.46 7.89
C TYR A 200 -21.09 23.96 8.21
N GLY A 201 -22.28 23.36 8.27
CA GLY A 201 -22.46 21.95 8.66
C GLY A 201 -21.68 20.96 7.79
N GLN A 202 -21.67 21.16 6.46
CA GLN A 202 -20.91 20.31 5.53
C GLN A 202 -19.39 20.44 5.71
N VAL A 203 -18.91 21.61 6.15
CA VAL A 203 -17.50 21.84 6.46
C VAL A 203 -17.13 21.12 7.75
N LYS A 204 -17.94 21.28 8.81
CA LYS A 204 -17.75 20.55 10.08
C LYS A 204 -17.70 19.04 9.86
N LYS A 205 -18.59 18.51 9.01
CA LYS A 205 -18.61 17.08 8.66
C LYS A 205 -17.28 16.65 7.99
N ARG A 206 -16.74 17.46 7.06
CA ARG A 206 -15.43 17.18 6.43
C ARG A 206 -14.28 17.23 7.44
N ILE A 207 -14.25 18.24 8.32
CA ILE A 207 -13.21 18.34 9.37
C ILE A 207 -13.31 17.16 10.34
N ALA A 208 -14.51 16.76 10.78
CA ALA A 208 -14.70 15.58 11.62
C ALA A 208 -14.18 14.29 10.92
N ARG A 209 -14.43 14.14 9.61
CA ARG A 209 -13.89 13.02 8.83
C ARG A 209 -12.35 13.03 8.78
N LEU A 210 -11.72 14.21 8.61
CA LEU A 210 -10.27 14.34 8.66
C LEU A 210 -9.71 13.98 10.05
N GLN A 211 -10.39 14.39 11.12
CA GLN A 211 -10.02 13.99 12.48
C GLN A 211 -10.12 12.47 12.68
N SER A 212 -11.20 11.85 12.20
CA SER A 212 -11.34 10.38 12.24
C SER A 212 -10.24 9.68 11.44
N SER A 213 -9.89 10.19 10.26
CA SER A 213 -8.80 9.64 9.44
C SER A 213 -7.45 9.69 10.18
N PHE A 214 -7.13 10.80 10.82
CA PHE A 214 -5.94 10.93 11.66
C PHE A 214 -5.96 9.98 12.84
N THR A 215 -7.11 9.83 13.52
CA THR A 215 -7.28 8.93 14.68
C THR A 215 -7.09 7.46 14.26
N ILE A 216 -7.64 7.03 13.11
CA ILE A 216 -7.46 5.68 12.58
C ILE A 216 -5.98 5.40 12.31
N CYS A 217 -5.28 6.32 11.63
CA CYS A 217 -3.85 6.14 11.37
C CYS A 217 -3.02 6.15 12.67
N SER A 218 -3.43 6.93 13.68
CA SER A 218 -2.77 6.91 15.00
C SER A 218 -2.92 5.55 15.69
N ALA A 219 -4.11 4.93 15.61
CA ALA A 219 -4.35 3.60 16.14
C ALA A 219 -3.52 2.53 15.42
N MET A 220 -3.44 2.62 14.09
CA MET A 220 -2.60 1.72 13.29
C MET A 220 -1.11 1.91 13.60
N CYS A 221 -0.65 3.14 13.80
CA CYS A 221 0.74 3.43 14.17
C CYS A 221 1.07 2.86 15.56
N ALA A 222 0.18 2.99 16.55
CA ALA A 222 0.33 2.38 17.85
C ALA A 222 0.44 0.86 17.74
N TYR A 223 -0.45 0.22 16.99
CA TYR A 223 -0.41 -1.23 16.74
C TYR A 223 0.92 -1.68 16.13
N THR A 224 1.38 -1.01 15.08
CA THR A 224 2.64 -1.40 14.41
C THR A 224 3.84 -1.23 15.31
N SER A 225 3.90 -0.14 16.08
CA SER A 225 4.99 0.12 17.03
C SER A 225 5.09 -0.97 18.13
N GLU A 226 3.98 -1.60 18.48
CA GLU A 226 3.96 -2.64 19.52
C GLU A 226 4.18 -4.04 18.97
N HIS A 227 3.79 -4.30 17.74
CA HIS A 227 3.74 -5.65 17.19
C HIS A 227 4.78 -5.95 16.13
N VAL A 228 5.51 -4.93 15.64
CA VAL A 228 6.48 -5.09 14.53
C VAL A 228 7.87 -4.71 15.01
N THR A 229 8.66 -5.72 15.41
CA THR A 229 10.08 -5.55 15.73
C THR A 229 10.95 -5.99 14.56
N MET A 230 12.24 -5.62 14.57
CA MET A 230 13.19 -6.01 13.51
C MET A 230 13.33 -7.54 13.39
N GLU A 231 13.29 -8.24 14.50
CA GLU A 231 13.52 -9.68 14.59
C GLU A 231 12.29 -10.52 14.23
N ARG A 232 11.10 -9.94 14.36
CA ARG A 232 9.84 -10.66 14.13
C ARG A 232 9.62 -10.89 12.65
N ASP A 233 9.44 -12.14 12.23
CA ASP A 233 8.99 -12.51 10.89
C ASP A 233 7.52 -12.09 10.69
N VAL A 234 7.27 -11.24 9.72
CA VAL A 234 5.91 -10.77 9.36
C VAL A 234 5.42 -11.32 8.03
N SER A 235 6.09 -12.34 7.47
CA SER A 235 5.70 -12.94 6.18
C SER A 235 4.28 -13.53 6.18
N SER A 236 3.73 -13.86 7.35
CA SER A 236 2.36 -14.35 7.55
C SER A 236 1.38 -13.31 8.10
N ALA A 237 1.77 -12.04 8.20
CA ALA A 237 0.93 -10.96 8.71
C ALA A 237 0.06 -10.31 7.61
N ASP A 238 -0.32 -11.05 6.59
CA ASP A 238 -0.99 -10.59 5.38
C ASP A 238 -2.27 -9.78 5.65
N ILE A 239 -3.17 -10.26 6.52
CA ILE A 239 -4.42 -9.55 6.84
C ILE A 239 -4.12 -8.20 7.48
N ALA A 240 -3.25 -8.15 8.50
CA ALA A 240 -2.91 -6.92 9.19
C ALA A 240 -2.17 -5.93 8.26
N ALA A 241 -1.12 -6.40 7.56
CA ALA A 241 -0.32 -5.57 6.67
C ALA A 241 -1.12 -4.99 5.50
N ASN A 242 -1.96 -5.82 4.87
CA ASN A 242 -2.82 -5.38 3.76
C ASN A 242 -3.89 -4.40 4.25
N THR A 243 -4.53 -4.65 5.41
CA THR A 243 -5.49 -3.74 6.02
C THR A 243 -4.87 -2.38 6.30
N ILE A 244 -3.72 -2.37 6.96
CA ILE A 244 -3.03 -1.14 7.37
C ILE A 244 -2.64 -0.32 6.14
N LYS A 245 -2.07 -0.95 5.12
CA LYS A 245 -1.71 -0.27 3.87
C LYS A 245 -2.92 0.30 3.16
N THR A 246 -3.94 -0.50 2.92
CA THR A 246 -5.09 -0.08 2.13
C THR A 246 -5.88 1.03 2.81
N VAL A 247 -6.17 0.89 4.10
CA VAL A 247 -6.91 1.90 4.86
C VAL A 247 -6.13 3.20 4.96
N THR A 248 -4.85 3.14 5.33
CA THR A 248 -4.00 4.35 5.44
C THR A 248 -3.96 5.12 4.12
N THR A 249 -3.72 4.42 3.01
CA THR A 249 -3.55 5.09 1.71
C THR A 249 -4.86 5.61 1.12
N ASP A 250 -5.99 4.95 1.37
CA ASP A 250 -7.32 5.48 1.05
C ASP A 250 -7.61 6.76 1.85
N LEU A 251 -7.36 6.74 3.17
CA LEU A 251 -7.57 7.90 4.02
C LEU A 251 -6.67 9.08 3.64
N MET A 252 -5.42 8.84 3.24
CA MET A 252 -4.52 9.89 2.74
C MET A 252 -5.08 10.56 1.49
N HIS A 253 -5.54 9.76 0.52
CA HIS A 253 -6.08 10.29 -0.74
C HIS A 253 -7.40 11.03 -0.53
N ASP A 254 -8.34 10.46 0.22
CA ASP A 254 -9.62 11.08 0.56
C ASP A 254 -9.44 12.40 1.33
N ALA A 255 -8.47 12.44 2.24
CA ALA A 255 -8.14 13.65 2.99
C ALA A 255 -7.59 14.75 2.09
N SER A 256 -6.71 14.42 1.14
CA SER A 256 -6.17 15.39 0.19
C SER A 256 -7.26 15.98 -0.71
N GLN A 257 -8.18 15.15 -1.22
CA GLN A 257 -9.36 15.59 -1.96
C GLN A 257 -10.27 16.50 -1.10
N SER A 258 -10.47 16.14 0.17
CA SER A 258 -11.26 16.96 1.10
C SER A 258 -10.63 18.34 1.34
N LEU A 259 -9.30 18.40 1.51
CA LEU A 259 -8.58 19.67 1.64
C LEU A 259 -8.70 20.51 0.37
N MET A 260 -8.52 19.92 -0.80
CA MET A 260 -8.67 20.62 -2.09
C MET A 260 -10.07 21.24 -2.21
N GLN A 261 -11.11 20.50 -1.87
CA GLN A 261 -12.50 20.99 -1.90
C GLN A 261 -12.70 22.15 -0.92
N LEU A 262 -12.13 22.07 0.29
CA LEU A 262 -12.24 23.13 1.30
C LEU A 262 -11.51 24.41 0.88
N MET A 263 -10.36 24.30 0.21
CA MET A 263 -9.56 25.42 -0.27
C MET A 263 -10.13 26.10 -1.54
N GLY A 264 -11.05 25.42 -2.24
CA GLY A 264 -11.64 25.90 -3.49
C GLY A 264 -10.60 26.06 -4.60
N ALA A 265 -10.74 27.06 -5.46
CA ALA A 265 -9.87 27.23 -6.65
C ALA A 265 -8.37 27.28 -6.32
N LYS A 266 -7.98 27.86 -5.18
CA LYS A 266 -6.58 27.86 -4.74
C LYS A 266 -6.04 26.44 -4.48
N GLY A 267 -6.89 25.55 -4.00
CA GLY A 267 -6.51 24.15 -3.75
C GLY A 267 -6.19 23.35 -5.01
N TYR A 268 -6.61 23.82 -6.18
CA TYR A 268 -6.35 23.17 -7.47
C TYR A 268 -4.98 23.53 -8.07
N GLN A 269 -4.25 24.44 -7.44
CA GLN A 269 -2.92 24.86 -7.89
C GLN A 269 -1.83 23.89 -7.37
N MET A 270 -0.84 23.59 -8.19
CA MET A 270 0.25 22.66 -7.83
C MET A 270 1.24 23.22 -6.80
N ASP A 271 1.32 24.52 -6.64
CA ASP A 271 2.08 25.21 -5.59
C ASP A 271 1.32 25.27 -4.26
N ASN A 272 0.01 24.97 -4.28
CA ASN A 272 -0.77 24.81 -3.06
C ASN A 272 -0.60 23.40 -2.49
N ILE A 273 -0.53 23.32 -1.15
CA ILE A 273 -0.39 22.02 -0.46
C ILE A 273 -1.51 21.06 -0.79
N ALA A 274 -2.74 21.51 -1.04
CA ALA A 274 -3.88 20.65 -1.37
C ALA A 274 -3.70 19.97 -2.73
N GLY A 275 -3.34 20.73 -3.77
CA GLY A 275 -3.06 20.20 -5.10
C GLY A 275 -1.87 19.23 -5.09
N ARG A 276 -0.79 19.62 -4.41
CA ARG A 276 0.39 18.76 -4.24
C ARG A 276 0.04 17.47 -3.49
N ALA A 277 -0.65 17.55 -2.38
CA ALA A 277 -1.04 16.39 -1.59
C ALA A 277 -1.92 15.42 -2.37
N PHE A 278 -2.81 15.93 -3.23
CA PHE A 278 -3.69 15.10 -4.06
C PHE A 278 -2.91 14.22 -5.03
N VAL A 279 -1.96 14.80 -5.78
CA VAL A 279 -1.16 14.03 -6.73
C VAL A 279 -0.13 13.14 -6.03
N ASP A 280 0.49 13.60 -4.94
CA ASP A 280 1.51 12.85 -4.20
C ASP A 280 0.92 11.67 -3.41
N SER A 281 -0.36 11.72 -3.00
CA SER A 281 -1.03 10.62 -2.30
C SER A 281 -1.54 9.51 -3.22
N ARG A 282 -1.81 9.81 -4.50
CA ARG A 282 -2.43 8.85 -5.42
C ARG A 282 -1.62 7.56 -5.66
N PRO A 283 -0.30 7.60 -5.88
CA PRO A 283 0.47 6.39 -6.14
C PRO A 283 0.49 5.41 -4.96
N PHE A 284 0.26 5.87 -3.73
CA PHE A 284 0.20 4.99 -2.55
C PHE A 284 -0.92 3.96 -2.61
N GLN A 285 -2.01 4.22 -3.33
CA GLN A 285 -3.08 3.24 -3.57
C GLN A 285 -2.73 2.24 -4.68
N ILE A 286 -1.65 2.45 -5.42
CA ILE A 286 -1.26 1.69 -6.61
C ILE A 286 -0.08 0.77 -6.33
N PHE A 287 1.03 1.31 -5.81
CA PHE A 287 2.25 0.53 -5.63
C PHE A 287 2.17 -0.40 -4.40
N GLU A 288 3.12 -1.32 -4.29
CA GLU A 288 3.17 -2.39 -3.27
C GLU A 288 1.90 -3.27 -3.23
N GLY A 289 1.26 -3.42 -4.38
CA GLY A 289 -0.04 -4.06 -4.56
C GLY A 289 -1.17 -3.04 -4.51
N SER A 290 -1.95 -2.96 -5.60
CA SER A 290 -3.09 -2.05 -5.65
C SER A 290 -4.11 -2.36 -4.55
N ASN A 291 -4.78 -1.34 -4.04
CA ASN A 291 -5.71 -1.51 -2.92
C ASN A 291 -6.80 -2.54 -3.21
N ASP A 292 -7.34 -2.59 -4.43
CA ASP A 292 -8.37 -3.57 -4.77
C ASP A 292 -7.86 -5.02 -4.68
N ILE A 293 -6.63 -5.28 -5.14
CA ILE A 293 -6.01 -6.60 -5.00
C ILE A 293 -5.76 -6.95 -3.53
N LEU A 294 -5.31 -5.99 -2.72
CA LEU A 294 -5.07 -6.24 -1.30
C LEU A 294 -6.38 -6.45 -0.53
N TYR A 295 -7.46 -5.72 -0.83
CA TYR A 295 -8.78 -5.97 -0.27
C TYR A 295 -9.29 -7.37 -0.64
N LYS A 296 -9.15 -7.78 -1.90
CA LYS A 296 -9.46 -9.15 -2.32
C LYS A 296 -8.65 -10.18 -1.51
N GLN A 297 -7.34 -9.98 -1.34
CA GLN A 297 -6.48 -10.88 -0.57
C GLN A 297 -6.88 -10.98 0.91
N ILE A 298 -7.32 -9.87 1.54
CA ILE A 298 -7.86 -9.88 2.91
C ILE A 298 -9.06 -10.82 3.00
N SER A 299 -10.02 -10.70 2.08
CA SER A 299 -11.20 -11.57 2.03
C SER A 299 -10.82 -13.03 1.81
N GLU A 300 -9.92 -13.31 0.88
CA GLU A 300 -9.45 -14.67 0.60
C GLU A 300 -8.76 -15.30 1.83
N ALA A 301 -7.95 -14.52 2.56
CA ALA A 301 -7.29 -14.97 3.77
C ALA A 301 -8.30 -15.24 4.89
N VAL A 302 -9.29 -14.38 5.11
CA VAL A 302 -10.37 -14.58 6.08
C VAL A 302 -11.21 -15.80 5.72
N ILE A 303 -11.64 -15.97 4.47
CA ILE A 303 -12.39 -17.14 4.01
C ILE A 303 -11.55 -18.42 4.20
N LYS A 304 -10.25 -18.38 3.95
CA LYS A 304 -9.35 -19.51 4.19
C LYS A 304 -9.27 -19.84 5.67
N ALA A 305 -9.17 -18.84 6.56
CA ALA A 305 -9.17 -19.05 8.00
C ALA A 305 -10.49 -19.62 8.50
N MET A 306 -11.64 -19.11 8.04
CA MET A 306 -12.98 -19.65 8.34
C MET A 306 -13.11 -21.13 7.94
N ARG A 307 -12.55 -21.51 6.80
CA ARG A 307 -12.53 -22.94 6.37
C ARG A 307 -11.68 -23.79 7.32
N GLY A 308 -10.55 -23.27 7.79
CA GLY A 308 -9.66 -23.95 8.73
C GLY A 308 -10.34 -24.33 10.03
N VAL A 309 -11.17 -23.43 10.58
CA VAL A 309 -11.95 -23.61 11.82
C VAL A 309 -13.36 -24.17 11.58
N LYS A 310 -13.73 -24.45 10.31
CA LYS A 310 -15.04 -25.00 9.90
C LYS A 310 -16.25 -24.12 10.24
N LEU A 311 -16.06 -22.81 10.37
CA LEU A 311 -17.13 -21.82 10.51
C LEU A 311 -17.61 -21.33 9.14
N ASP A 312 -18.91 -21.09 9.01
CA ASP A 312 -19.53 -20.51 7.80
C ASP A 312 -20.27 -19.17 8.08
N ASN A 313 -20.52 -18.83 9.32
CA ASN A 313 -21.08 -17.56 9.73
C ASN A 313 -19.95 -16.52 9.90
N LEU A 314 -20.11 -15.36 9.25
CA LEU A 314 -19.08 -14.32 9.25
C LEU A 314 -18.93 -13.65 10.62
N TYR A 315 -20.05 -13.38 11.33
CA TYR A 315 -20.02 -12.77 12.65
C TYR A 315 -19.35 -13.70 13.66
N GLU A 316 -19.78 -14.98 13.72
CA GLU A 316 -19.17 -15.97 14.64
C GLU A 316 -17.66 -16.08 14.44
N PHE A 317 -17.18 -16.04 13.19
CA PHE A 317 -15.75 -16.08 12.94
C PHE A 317 -15.05 -14.80 13.39
N LEU A 318 -15.60 -13.62 13.08
CA LEU A 318 -14.97 -12.34 13.41
C LEU A 318 -14.98 -12.03 14.91
N SER A 319 -15.95 -12.55 15.66
CA SER A 319 -16.01 -12.42 17.13
C SER A 319 -14.89 -13.19 17.85
N ASP A 320 -14.42 -14.31 17.26
CA ASP A 320 -13.30 -15.09 17.78
C ASP A 320 -11.96 -14.70 17.16
N PHE A 321 -11.96 -13.86 16.14
CA PHE A 321 -10.74 -13.49 15.42
C PHE A 321 -10.05 -12.32 16.09
N ARG A 322 -8.83 -12.54 16.61
CA ARG A 322 -8.05 -11.57 17.40
C ARG A 322 -8.02 -10.13 16.86
N LEU A 323 -8.07 -9.95 15.53
CA LEU A 323 -8.05 -8.62 14.93
C LEU A 323 -9.42 -7.93 14.90
N THR A 324 -10.49 -8.58 15.38
CA THR A 324 -11.87 -8.07 15.32
C THR A 324 -12.72 -8.48 16.53
N GLU A 325 -12.16 -9.16 17.52
CA GLU A 325 -12.87 -9.82 18.63
C GLU A 325 -13.85 -8.89 19.40
N GLN A 326 -13.50 -7.63 19.63
CA GLN A 326 -14.37 -6.65 20.28
C GLN A 326 -15.16 -5.83 19.25
N SER A 327 -14.56 -5.56 18.09
CA SER A 327 -15.17 -4.69 17.09
C SER A 327 -16.29 -5.36 16.28
N ALA A 328 -16.31 -6.69 16.19
CA ALA A 328 -17.35 -7.44 15.49
C ALA A 328 -18.75 -7.18 16.08
N ASP A 329 -18.86 -7.01 17.41
CA ASP A 329 -20.13 -6.79 18.09
C ASP A 329 -20.84 -5.51 17.65
N TYR A 330 -20.10 -4.49 17.23
CA TYR A 330 -20.67 -3.25 16.68
C TYR A 330 -21.43 -3.47 15.37
N PHE A 331 -21.32 -4.65 14.76
CA PHE A 331 -21.83 -4.98 13.45
C PHE A 331 -22.58 -6.32 13.41
N GLU A 332 -22.96 -6.90 14.53
CA GLU A 332 -23.61 -8.21 14.62
C GLU A 332 -24.76 -8.35 13.61
N GLU A 333 -25.73 -7.41 13.62
CA GLU A 333 -26.91 -7.45 12.73
C GLU A 333 -26.52 -7.49 11.23
N ILE A 334 -25.40 -6.88 10.87
CA ILE A 334 -24.94 -6.78 9.48
C ILE A 334 -24.13 -7.99 9.08
N LEU A 335 -23.36 -8.55 10.01
CA LEU A 335 -22.39 -9.62 9.81
C LEU A 335 -22.96 -11.02 10.08
N ASN A 336 -24.10 -11.14 10.79
CA ASN A 336 -24.71 -12.41 11.15
C ASN A 336 -25.37 -13.06 9.95
N PHE A 337 -24.57 -13.64 9.07
CA PHE A 337 -25.03 -14.40 7.92
C PHE A 337 -23.99 -15.46 7.49
N LYS A 338 -24.47 -16.51 6.81
CA LYS A 338 -23.60 -17.52 6.21
C LYS A 338 -22.91 -16.98 4.97
N LEU A 339 -21.59 -16.91 5.04
CA LEU A 339 -20.77 -16.41 3.95
C LEU A 339 -20.60 -17.49 2.85
N ASN A 340 -21.00 -17.15 1.62
CA ASN A 340 -20.64 -17.99 0.48
C ASN A 340 -19.12 -17.96 0.26
N LYS A 341 -18.50 -19.13 0.37
CA LYS A 341 -17.04 -19.29 0.22
C LYS A 341 -16.55 -19.22 -1.24
N ARG A 342 -17.46 -19.01 -2.20
CA ARG A 342 -17.17 -18.75 -3.62
C ARG A 342 -17.84 -17.44 -4.02
N LEU A 343 -17.11 -16.34 -3.81
CA LEU A 343 -17.54 -15.00 -4.17
C LEU A 343 -16.91 -14.57 -5.50
N ALA A 344 -17.62 -13.73 -6.25
CA ALA A 344 -17.08 -13.02 -7.39
C ALA A 344 -15.99 -12.02 -6.93
N GLN A 345 -15.11 -11.58 -7.82
CA GLN A 345 -13.95 -10.77 -7.43
C GLN A 345 -14.34 -9.40 -6.86
N ASP A 346 -15.35 -8.76 -7.44
CA ASP A 346 -15.92 -7.50 -6.93
C ASP A 346 -16.42 -7.64 -5.50
N LYS A 347 -17.15 -8.72 -5.20
CA LYS A 347 -17.64 -9.03 -3.84
C LYS A 347 -16.51 -9.34 -2.86
N LEU A 348 -15.42 -9.96 -3.32
CA LEU A 348 -14.22 -10.13 -2.48
C LEU A 348 -13.60 -8.78 -2.12
N VAL A 349 -13.53 -7.83 -3.06
CA VAL A 349 -13.00 -6.48 -2.80
C VAL A 349 -13.89 -5.76 -1.78
N GLU A 350 -15.22 -5.77 -1.96
CA GLU A 350 -16.16 -5.12 -1.02
C GLU A 350 -16.08 -5.73 0.38
N LEU A 351 -16.07 -7.05 0.48
CA LEU A 351 -15.92 -7.74 1.76
C LEU A 351 -14.60 -7.38 2.45
N GLY A 352 -13.49 -7.35 1.71
CA GLY A 352 -12.19 -6.95 2.25
C GLY A 352 -12.17 -5.50 2.73
N ARG A 353 -12.85 -4.60 2.03
CA ARG A 353 -13.05 -3.21 2.49
C ARG A 353 -13.80 -3.15 3.81
N ALA A 354 -14.90 -3.93 3.96
CA ALA A 354 -15.66 -3.99 5.20
C ALA A 354 -14.82 -4.55 6.35
N ILE A 355 -14.19 -5.72 6.15
CA ILE A 355 -13.31 -6.36 7.16
C ILE A 355 -12.20 -5.40 7.60
N SER A 356 -11.58 -4.69 6.66
CA SER A 356 -10.52 -3.71 6.98
C SER A 356 -11.02 -2.56 7.86
N ARG A 357 -12.27 -2.12 7.71
CA ARG A 357 -12.89 -1.10 8.59
C ARG A 357 -13.22 -1.67 9.97
N ILE A 358 -13.63 -2.94 10.05
CA ILE A 358 -13.88 -3.62 11.31
C ILE A 358 -12.57 -3.80 12.09
N ILE A 359 -11.50 -4.23 11.41
CA ILE A 359 -10.14 -4.28 12.01
C ILE A 359 -9.70 -2.88 12.47
N SER A 360 -9.95 -1.84 11.65
CA SER A 360 -9.64 -0.46 12.07
C SER A 360 -10.37 -0.07 13.35
N LEU A 361 -11.62 -0.49 13.52
CA LEU A 361 -12.38 -0.27 14.75
C LEU A 361 -11.74 -0.98 15.94
N GLN A 362 -11.30 -2.23 15.78
CA GLN A 362 -10.57 -2.92 16.85
C GLN A 362 -9.34 -2.14 17.32
N LEU A 363 -8.57 -1.59 16.36
CA LEU A 363 -7.39 -0.79 16.69
C LEU A 363 -7.76 0.54 17.38
N ILE A 364 -8.93 1.11 17.06
CA ILE A 364 -9.46 2.30 17.75
C ILE A 364 -9.84 1.97 19.19
N LEU A 365 -10.49 0.83 19.46
CA LEU A 365 -10.80 0.38 20.80
C LEU A 365 -9.51 0.16 21.62
N ASN A 366 -8.51 -0.48 21.05
CA ASN A 366 -7.20 -0.63 21.70
C ASN A 366 -6.52 0.73 21.98
N LEU A 367 -6.72 1.74 21.11
CA LEU A 367 -6.19 3.08 21.33
C LEU A 367 -6.95 3.82 22.45
N GLU A 368 -8.25 3.57 22.58
CA GLU A 368 -9.09 4.08 23.68
C GLU A 368 -8.58 3.61 25.04
N GLU A 369 -8.27 2.31 25.17
CA GLU A 369 -7.71 1.72 26.39
C GLU A 369 -6.39 2.38 26.82
N LYS A 370 -5.64 2.95 25.86
CA LYS A 370 -4.41 3.71 26.12
C LYS A 370 -4.64 5.17 26.52
N GLY A 371 -5.89 5.59 26.66
CA GLY A 371 -6.25 6.93 27.11
C GLY A 371 -6.22 8.00 26.04
N PHE A 372 -6.37 7.63 24.76
CA PHE A 372 -6.50 8.61 23.67
C PHE A 372 -7.78 9.46 23.85
N ASN A 373 -7.84 10.62 23.17
CA ASN A 373 -8.93 11.57 23.33
C ASN A 373 -10.31 10.95 23.04
N GLN A 374 -11.16 10.84 24.05
CA GLN A 374 -12.45 10.16 24.01
C GLN A 374 -13.42 10.71 22.97
N ARG A 375 -13.41 12.03 22.74
CA ARG A 375 -14.29 12.65 21.72
C ARG A 375 -13.88 12.26 20.30
N LEU A 376 -12.58 12.15 20.06
CA LEU A 376 -12.06 11.67 18.77
C LEU A 376 -12.35 10.19 18.57
N ILE A 377 -12.21 9.38 19.60
CA ILE A 377 -12.55 7.94 19.59
C ILE A 377 -14.04 7.77 19.23
N SER A 378 -14.95 8.36 19.98
CA SER A 378 -16.40 8.23 19.74
C SER A 378 -16.82 8.69 18.34
N SER A 379 -16.30 9.82 17.87
CA SER A 379 -16.56 10.31 16.50
C SER A 379 -16.01 9.37 15.42
N THR A 380 -14.88 8.73 15.70
CA THR A 380 -14.26 7.79 14.76
C THR A 380 -15.02 6.47 14.70
N ILE A 381 -15.51 5.97 15.82
CA ILE A 381 -16.39 4.79 15.89
C ILE A 381 -17.62 5.00 15.02
N GLU A 382 -18.34 6.13 15.19
CA GLU A 382 -19.51 6.44 14.36
C GLU A 382 -19.18 6.55 12.87
N THR A 383 -18.02 7.11 12.54
CA THR A 383 -17.53 7.19 11.15
C THR A 383 -17.32 5.79 10.57
N LEU A 384 -16.65 4.89 11.29
CA LEU A 384 -16.38 3.52 10.84
C LEU A 384 -17.67 2.69 10.75
N ARG A 385 -18.61 2.87 11.70
CA ARG A 385 -19.93 2.22 11.64
C ARG A 385 -20.68 2.60 10.36
N SER A 386 -20.74 3.89 10.05
CA SER A 386 -21.37 4.37 8.82
C SER A 386 -20.69 3.82 7.56
N ASP A 387 -19.36 3.74 7.55
CA ASP A 387 -18.62 3.18 6.42
C ASP A 387 -18.91 1.69 6.21
N VAL A 388 -18.88 0.88 7.27
CA VAL A 388 -19.17 -0.56 7.19
C VAL A 388 -20.62 -0.79 6.74
N GLN A 389 -21.59 -0.04 7.28
CA GLN A 389 -23.00 -0.13 6.86
C GLN A 389 -23.16 0.12 5.37
N ARG A 390 -22.53 1.17 4.84
CA ARG A 390 -22.59 1.53 3.42
C ARG A 390 -21.94 0.44 2.55
N ILE A 391 -20.76 -0.05 2.93
CA ILE A 391 -20.03 -1.08 2.18
C ILE A 391 -20.80 -2.41 2.18
N MET A 392 -21.32 -2.81 3.34
CA MET A 392 -22.08 -4.06 3.45
C MET A 392 -23.46 -3.97 2.78
N GLY A 393 -24.03 -2.77 2.71
CA GLY A 393 -25.23 -2.51 1.90
C GLY A 393 -24.98 -2.82 0.42
N SER A 394 -23.89 -2.31 -0.16
CA SER A 394 -23.47 -2.62 -1.53
C SER A 394 -23.12 -4.11 -1.70
N PHE A 395 -22.39 -4.69 -0.76
CA PHE A 395 -22.03 -6.11 -0.79
C PHE A 395 -23.27 -7.03 -0.90
N LYS A 396 -24.34 -6.73 -0.17
CA LYS A 396 -25.59 -7.53 -0.15
C LYS A 396 -26.45 -7.33 -1.40
N GLN A 397 -26.28 -6.20 -2.11
CA GLN A 397 -27.04 -5.95 -3.35
C GLN A 397 -26.47 -6.79 -4.49
N ARG A 398 -27.37 -7.32 -5.34
CA ARG A 398 -26.98 -7.92 -6.62
C ARG A 398 -26.89 -6.80 -7.66
N GLU A 399 -25.78 -6.11 -7.68
CA GLU A 399 -25.48 -5.22 -8.80
C GLU A 399 -25.00 -6.08 -9.98
N ARG A 400 -25.69 -5.98 -11.10
CA ARG A 400 -25.23 -6.49 -12.37
C ARG A 400 -24.62 -5.31 -13.11
N ALA A 401 -23.30 -5.22 -13.11
CA ALA A 401 -22.61 -4.27 -13.96
C ALA A 401 -22.52 -4.90 -15.36
N ASP A 402 -23.42 -4.48 -16.23
CA ASP A 402 -23.33 -4.84 -17.65
C ASP A 402 -22.43 -3.78 -18.34
N VAL A 403 -21.36 -4.26 -18.96
CA VAL A 403 -20.47 -3.41 -19.76
C VAL A 403 -20.98 -3.41 -21.18
N VAL A 404 -21.16 -2.20 -21.73
CA VAL A 404 -21.43 -2.04 -23.16
C VAL A 404 -20.11 -2.19 -23.89
N GLU A 405 -19.93 -3.30 -24.63
CA GLU A 405 -18.68 -3.59 -25.36
C GLU A 405 -18.62 -2.88 -26.72
N ASP A 406 -19.78 -2.52 -27.28
CA ASP A 406 -19.88 -1.75 -28.52
C ASP A 406 -19.58 -0.27 -28.24
N TYR A 407 -18.31 0.10 -28.32
CA TYR A 407 -17.78 1.45 -28.01
C TYR A 407 -17.11 2.09 -29.23
N GLU A 408 -17.54 1.77 -30.44
CA GLU A 408 -17.00 2.30 -31.67
C GLU A 408 -17.73 3.61 -32.06
N GLU A 409 -17.06 4.49 -32.82
CA GLU A 409 -17.64 5.74 -33.34
C GLU A 409 -18.93 5.52 -34.16
N SER A 410 -19.06 4.34 -34.80
CA SER A 410 -20.23 3.93 -35.54
C SER A 410 -21.40 3.41 -34.69
N SER A 411 -21.20 3.25 -33.40
CA SER A 411 -22.22 2.69 -32.50
C SER A 411 -23.50 3.51 -32.51
N SER A 412 -24.66 2.83 -32.60
CA SER A 412 -25.99 3.46 -32.74
C SER A 412 -26.32 4.46 -31.61
N TRP A 413 -25.84 4.22 -30.41
CA TRP A 413 -26.07 5.12 -29.27
C TRP A 413 -25.23 6.42 -29.32
N LEU A 414 -24.09 6.45 -30.06
CA LEU A 414 -23.32 7.67 -30.32
C LEU A 414 -23.97 8.56 -31.38
N GLN A 415 -24.80 7.98 -32.27
CA GLN A 415 -25.48 8.77 -33.31
C GLN A 415 -26.46 9.81 -32.75
N LEU A 416 -26.92 9.63 -31.49
CA LEU A 416 -27.74 10.63 -30.80
C LEU A 416 -27.01 11.96 -30.57
N PHE A 417 -25.70 11.97 -30.62
CA PHE A 417 -24.84 13.15 -30.41
C PHE A 417 -24.17 13.65 -31.72
N SER A 418 -24.43 12.98 -32.84
CA SER A 418 -23.94 13.48 -34.15
C SER A 418 -24.63 14.79 -34.47
N PRO A 419 -23.90 15.84 -34.92
CA PRO A 419 -24.56 17.06 -35.34
C PRO A 419 -25.51 16.72 -36.52
N VAL A 420 -26.76 17.18 -36.39
CA VAL A 420 -27.74 17.07 -37.47
C VAL A 420 -27.09 17.68 -38.72
N PRO A 421 -26.99 16.97 -39.85
CA PRO A 421 -26.50 17.58 -41.08
C PRO A 421 -27.35 18.82 -41.42
N ALA A 422 -26.68 19.95 -41.65
CA ALA A 422 -27.28 21.21 -41.95
C ALA A 422 -28.03 21.17 -43.31
#